data_8698c039257272424ef2565b2611799b
#
_entry.id   8698c039257272424ef2565b2611799b
#
_cell.length_a   1.000
_cell.length_b   1.000
_cell.length_c   1.000
_cell.angle_alpha   90.00
_cell.angle_beta   90.00
_cell.angle_gamma   90.00
#
_symmetry.space_group_name_H-M   'P 1'
#
loop_
_entity.id
_entity.type
_entity.pdbx_description
1 polymer ?
#
loop_
_entity_poly.entity_id
_entity_poly.type
_entity_poly.pdbx_seq_one_letter_code
_entity_poly.pdbx_strand_id
1 'polypeptide(L)'
;LKRWNTRLNGYLLELATTRFEQALFKSNRVVRLGDIVKLEDSKRVPLNSRDRDARKGPYPYYGATSIMDYVDDYLFDGIRVLLGEDGSVIDESGRPILQYVWGKYWVNNHAHILAAASDYSLEAIYIALQRTPISHIVTGAVQRKISQRNLNKLKLEMPDAKSLEYLQDIFAAYRCNCEENRGLVSLRDALLPKLMSGEIDVSKIDVAQLNSHLAEYSTVLGKLFPLSTLKGTVM
;
A
#
# COMPACT_ATOMS: atom_id res chain seq x y z
N LEU A 1 -17.61 10.18 -1.22
CA LEU A 1 -16.69 9.62 -0.23
C LEU A 1 -15.48 8.99 -0.93
N LYS A 2 -15.62 7.95 -1.77
CA LYS A 2 -14.51 7.28 -2.49
C LYS A 2 -13.53 8.27 -3.15
N ARG A 3 -14.03 9.29 -3.87
CA ARG A 3 -13.19 10.31 -4.53
C ARG A 3 -12.39 11.13 -3.51
N TRP A 4 -12.99 11.43 -2.35
CA TRP A 4 -12.32 12.14 -1.26
C TRP A 4 -11.21 11.31 -0.64
N ASN A 5 -11.48 10.04 -0.32
CA ASN A 5 -10.48 9.13 0.24
C ASN A 5 -9.29 8.93 -0.70
N THR A 6 -9.55 8.80 -2.01
CA THR A 6 -8.48 8.70 -3.00
C THR A 6 -7.60 9.96 -3.03
N ARG A 7 -8.22 11.15 -2.96
CA ARG A 7 -7.48 12.42 -2.91
C ARG A 7 -6.72 12.59 -1.60
N LEU A 8 -7.36 12.24 -0.48
CA LEU A 8 -6.73 12.28 0.84
C LEU A 8 -5.52 11.33 0.89
N ASN A 9 -5.62 10.14 0.34
CA ASN A 9 -4.51 9.19 0.24
C ASN A 9 -3.33 9.76 -0.57
N GLY A 10 -3.59 10.54 -1.62
CA GLY A 10 -2.54 11.27 -2.34
C GLY A 10 -1.80 12.25 -1.43
N TYR A 11 -2.52 13.05 -0.66
CA TYR A 11 -1.93 13.99 0.31
C TYR A 11 -1.17 13.28 1.45
N LEU A 12 -1.68 12.14 1.93
CA LEU A 12 -0.99 11.36 2.97
C LEU A 12 0.36 10.84 2.47
N LEU A 13 0.43 10.34 1.25
CA LEU A 13 1.70 9.88 0.66
C LEU A 13 2.67 11.03 0.38
N GLU A 14 2.18 12.18 -0.08
CA GLU A 14 2.98 13.39 -0.27
C GLU A 14 3.52 13.90 1.08
N LEU A 15 2.68 13.93 2.12
CA LEU A 15 3.10 14.30 3.48
C LEU A 15 4.17 13.33 4.01
N ALA A 16 3.97 12.02 3.83
CA ALA A 16 4.93 11.00 4.25
C ALA A 16 6.29 11.20 3.58
N THR A 17 6.29 11.44 2.26
CA THR A 17 7.51 11.69 1.48
C THR A 17 8.21 12.96 1.92
N THR A 18 7.47 14.07 2.05
CA THR A 18 8.02 15.38 2.46
C THR A 18 8.63 15.30 3.87
N ARG A 19 7.93 14.66 4.80
CA ARG A 19 8.44 14.46 6.18
C ARG A 19 9.67 13.56 6.23
N PHE A 20 9.71 12.51 5.41
CA PHE A 20 10.88 11.67 5.27
C PHE A 20 12.08 12.48 4.74
N GLU A 21 11.89 13.33 3.74
CA GLU A 21 12.94 14.22 3.22
C GLU A 21 13.46 15.21 4.24
N GLN A 22 12.56 15.81 5.01
CA GLN A 22 12.94 16.71 6.11
C GLN A 22 13.77 15.98 7.19
N ALA A 23 13.41 14.74 7.51
CA ALA A 23 14.16 13.91 8.45
C ALA A 23 15.53 13.53 7.87
N LEU A 24 15.59 13.20 6.58
CA LEU A 24 16.84 12.87 5.88
C LEU A 24 17.81 14.04 5.84
N PHE A 25 17.31 15.27 5.70
CA PHE A 25 18.12 16.48 5.74
C PHE A 25 18.80 16.69 7.13
N LYS A 26 18.10 16.28 8.20
CA LYS A 26 18.62 16.41 9.58
C LYS A 26 19.60 15.30 9.94
N SER A 27 19.37 14.10 9.46
CA SER A 27 20.18 12.91 9.76
C SER A 27 20.12 11.97 8.56
N ASN A 28 21.25 11.74 7.91
CA ASN A 28 21.36 10.83 6.78
C ASN A 28 22.38 9.73 7.08
N ARG A 29 21.95 8.48 6.99
CA ARG A 29 22.79 7.28 7.12
C ARG A 29 22.61 6.41 5.88
N VAL A 30 23.70 5.88 5.38
CA VAL A 30 23.66 4.89 4.31
C VAL A 30 23.58 3.50 4.92
N VAL A 31 22.48 2.79 4.68
CA VAL A 31 22.26 1.42 5.17
C VAL A 31 22.07 0.47 3.98
N ARG A 32 22.44 -0.80 4.17
CA ARG A 32 22.15 -1.83 3.15
C ARG A 32 20.73 -2.34 3.35
N LEU A 33 20.00 -2.56 2.26
CA LEU A 33 18.64 -3.09 2.33
C LEU A 33 18.60 -4.44 3.06
N GLY A 34 19.54 -5.33 2.80
CA GLY A 34 19.60 -6.64 3.45
C GLY A 34 19.87 -6.61 4.96
N ASP A 35 20.34 -5.46 5.52
CA ASP A 35 20.54 -5.29 6.96
C ASP A 35 19.23 -4.87 7.66
N ILE A 36 18.25 -4.36 6.93
CA ILE A 36 17.00 -3.80 7.47
C ILE A 36 15.74 -4.55 7.03
N VAL A 37 15.83 -5.46 6.05
CA VAL A 37 14.71 -6.30 5.59
C VAL A 37 15.09 -7.78 5.61
N LYS A 38 14.06 -8.61 5.76
CA LYS A 38 14.10 -10.04 5.47
C LYS A 38 13.33 -10.31 4.19
N LEU A 39 13.96 -11.00 3.24
CA LEU A 39 13.28 -11.50 2.05
C LEU A 39 12.52 -12.79 2.38
N GLU A 40 11.23 -12.85 2.07
CA GLU A 40 10.36 -14.00 2.33
C GLU A 40 9.99 -14.76 1.05
N ASP A 41 10.81 -14.64 0.01
CA ASP A 41 10.59 -15.21 -1.32
C ASP A 41 10.44 -16.74 -1.31
N SER A 42 11.09 -17.42 -0.35
CA SER A 42 10.99 -18.90 -0.19
C SER A 42 9.59 -19.37 0.19
N LYS A 43 8.73 -18.47 0.67
CA LYS A 43 7.34 -18.80 1.03
C LYS A 43 6.38 -18.71 -0.16
N ARG A 44 6.85 -18.25 -1.32
CA ARG A 44 5.99 -18.08 -2.51
C ARG A 44 5.63 -19.45 -3.10
N VAL A 45 4.39 -19.56 -3.56
CA VAL A 45 3.88 -20.71 -4.30
C VAL A 45 3.24 -20.19 -5.59
N PRO A 46 3.90 -20.28 -6.75
CA PRO A 46 3.34 -19.80 -7.99
C PRO A 46 2.17 -20.67 -8.44
N LEU A 47 1.08 -20.04 -8.86
CA LEU A 47 -0.07 -20.68 -9.46
C LEU A 47 -0.12 -20.31 -10.95
N ASN A 48 -0.26 -21.30 -11.81
CA ASN A 48 -0.52 -21.06 -13.24
C ASN A 48 -1.98 -20.58 -13.44
N SER A 49 -2.37 -20.15 -14.65
CA SER A 49 -3.71 -19.62 -14.88
C SER A 49 -4.80 -20.64 -14.61
N ARG A 50 -4.59 -21.91 -15.00
CA ARG A 50 -5.57 -22.98 -14.77
C ARG A 50 -5.80 -23.25 -13.29
N ASP A 51 -4.72 -23.23 -12.49
CA ASP A 51 -4.82 -23.41 -11.03
C ASP A 51 -5.56 -22.23 -10.38
N ARG A 52 -5.31 -20.98 -10.82
CA ARG A 52 -6.04 -19.80 -10.35
C ARG A 52 -7.52 -19.84 -10.75
N ASP A 53 -7.83 -20.28 -11.97
CA ASP A 53 -9.21 -20.40 -12.43
C ASP A 53 -10.01 -21.44 -11.63
N ALA A 54 -9.35 -22.50 -11.17
CA ALA A 54 -9.96 -23.52 -10.30
C ALA A 54 -10.09 -23.07 -8.83
N ARG A 55 -9.42 -22.00 -8.44
CA ARG A 55 -9.31 -21.53 -7.05
C ARG A 55 -9.75 -20.07 -6.89
N LYS A 56 -10.82 -19.65 -7.59
CA LYS A 56 -11.36 -18.28 -7.46
C LYS A 56 -11.86 -18.00 -6.04
N GLY A 57 -11.56 -16.81 -5.51
CA GLY A 57 -11.94 -16.44 -4.15
C GLY A 57 -11.69 -14.96 -3.83
N PRO A 58 -11.68 -14.57 -2.54
CA PRO A 58 -11.63 -13.17 -2.13
C PRO A 58 -10.21 -12.60 -1.96
N TYR A 59 -9.17 -13.45 -1.94
CA TYR A 59 -7.82 -13.00 -1.62
C TYR A 59 -7.04 -12.58 -2.84
N PRO A 60 -6.42 -11.39 -2.86
CA PRO A 60 -5.67 -10.91 -4.00
C PRO A 60 -4.42 -11.76 -4.25
N TYR A 61 -4.19 -12.11 -5.50
CA TYR A 61 -3.00 -12.79 -6.01
C TYR A 61 -2.12 -11.76 -6.72
N TYR A 62 -0.99 -11.42 -6.08
CA TYR A 62 -0.08 -10.38 -6.56
C TYR A 62 0.95 -10.93 -7.55
N GLY A 63 1.15 -10.17 -8.64
CA GLY A 63 2.24 -10.31 -9.59
C GLY A 63 3.38 -9.33 -9.34
N ALA A 64 4.23 -9.16 -10.37
CA ALA A 64 5.38 -8.25 -10.31
C ALA A 64 4.97 -6.78 -10.07
N THR A 65 3.85 -6.33 -10.65
CA THR A 65 3.47 -4.90 -10.68
C THR A 65 2.08 -4.59 -10.14
N SER A 66 1.21 -5.61 -10.06
CA SER A 66 -0.21 -5.43 -9.68
C SER A 66 -0.86 -6.74 -9.23
N ILE A 67 -2.11 -6.64 -8.78
CA ILE A 67 -2.99 -7.80 -8.58
C ILE A 67 -3.27 -8.41 -9.96
N MET A 68 -2.95 -9.70 -10.12
CA MET A 68 -3.20 -10.48 -11.33
C MET A 68 -4.53 -11.20 -11.30
N ASP A 69 -4.97 -11.59 -10.09
CA ASP A 69 -6.16 -12.42 -9.90
C ASP A 69 -6.64 -12.38 -8.43
N TYR A 70 -7.72 -13.11 -8.14
CA TYR A 70 -8.20 -13.36 -6.79
C TYR A 70 -8.39 -14.86 -6.57
N VAL A 71 -7.90 -15.38 -5.42
CA VAL A 71 -7.87 -16.81 -5.08
C VAL A 71 -8.58 -17.12 -3.77
N ASP A 72 -8.86 -18.39 -3.52
CA ASP A 72 -9.64 -18.90 -2.39
C ASP A 72 -8.86 -18.98 -1.07
N ASP A 73 -7.54 -18.84 -1.11
CA ASP A 73 -6.66 -18.96 0.04
C ASP A 73 -5.53 -17.94 -0.01
N TYR A 74 -4.75 -17.82 1.06
CA TYR A 74 -3.66 -16.85 1.20
C TYR A 74 -2.40 -17.50 1.78
N LEU A 75 -1.23 -16.97 1.44
CA LEU A 75 0.07 -17.37 1.99
C LEU A 75 0.62 -16.39 3.01
N PHE A 76 0.18 -15.13 2.92
CA PHE A 76 0.67 -14.04 3.75
C PHE A 76 -0.50 -13.33 4.44
N ASP A 77 -0.25 -12.92 5.67
CA ASP A 77 -1.12 -12.03 6.43
C ASP A 77 -0.25 -10.92 7.06
N GLY A 78 -0.71 -9.67 6.98
CA GLY A 78 -0.01 -8.50 7.48
C GLY A 78 0.64 -7.65 6.38
N ILE A 79 1.47 -6.68 6.80
CA ILE A 79 2.07 -5.68 5.91
C ILE A 79 3.36 -6.22 5.29
N ARG A 80 3.52 -6.01 3.97
CA ARG A 80 4.77 -6.27 3.23
C ARG A 80 4.95 -5.22 2.14
N VAL A 81 6.19 -5.09 1.68
CA VAL A 81 6.51 -4.38 0.44
C VAL A 81 6.88 -5.42 -0.59
N LEU A 82 6.18 -5.38 -1.72
CA LEU A 82 6.53 -6.21 -2.88
C LEU A 82 7.34 -5.37 -3.87
N LEU A 83 8.40 -5.96 -4.41
CA LEU A 83 9.28 -5.35 -5.40
C LEU A 83 9.39 -6.29 -6.61
N GLY A 84 9.10 -5.81 -7.80
CA GLY A 84 9.15 -6.64 -9.02
C GLY A 84 10.50 -7.34 -9.18
N GLU A 85 10.47 -8.67 -9.33
CA GLU A 85 11.66 -9.50 -9.52
C GLU A 85 12.09 -9.59 -10.98
N ASP A 86 11.12 -9.71 -11.88
CA ASP A 86 11.37 -9.85 -13.33
C ASP A 86 10.32 -9.10 -14.18
N GLY A 87 10.66 -8.82 -15.44
CA GLY A 87 9.81 -8.08 -16.37
C GLY A 87 9.94 -6.56 -16.17
N SER A 88 8.81 -5.88 -15.91
CA SER A 88 8.77 -4.44 -15.63
C SER A 88 9.15 -4.17 -14.18
N VAL A 89 10.45 -4.17 -13.86
CA VAL A 89 10.96 -4.04 -12.49
C VAL A 89 11.30 -2.62 -12.07
N ILE A 90 11.49 -1.71 -13.05
CA ILE A 90 11.77 -0.28 -12.84
C ILE A 90 10.90 0.60 -13.74
N ASP A 91 10.63 1.82 -13.26
CA ASP A 91 9.99 2.88 -14.04
C ASP A 91 10.98 3.61 -14.98
N GLU A 92 10.49 4.64 -15.69
CA GLU A 92 11.30 5.46 -16.61
C GLU A 92 12.43 6.24 -15.89
N SER A 93 12.27 6.51 -14.59
CA SER A 93 13.27 7.16 -13.75
C SER A 93 14.28 6.18 -13.15
N GLY A 94 14.18 4.89 -13.48
CA GLY A 94 15.04 3.83 -12.93
C GLY A 94 14.70 3.44 -11.49
N ARG A 95 13.53 3.83 -10.96
CA ARG A 95 13.06 3.49 -9.62
C ARG A 95 12.33 2.16 -9.63
N PRO A 96 12.35 1.40 -8.52
CA PRO A 96 11.68 0.11 -8.46
C PRO A 96 10.15 0.25 -8.56
N ILE A 97 9.53 -0.71 -9.24
CA ILE A 97 8.08 -0.89 -9.17
C ILE A 97 7.75 -1.57 -7.84
N LEU A 98 7.06 -0.85 -6.97
CA LEU A 98 6.73 -1.28 -5.62
C LEU A 98 5.23 -1.41 -5.42
N GLN A 99 4.84 -2.38 -4.58
CA GLN A 99 3.49 -2.52 -4.08
C GLN A 99 3.53 -2.58 -2.55
N TYR A 100 2.82 -1.66 -1.88
CA TYR A 100 2.61 -1.71 -0.44
C TYR A 100 1.34 -2.51 -0.19
N VAL A 101 1.47 -3.69 0.43
CA VAL A 101 0.38 -4.65 0.60
C VAL A 101 0.11 -4.96 2.06
N TRP A 102 -1.15 -5.28 2.40
CA TRP A 102 -1.57 -5.61 3.75
C TRP A 102 -2.78 -6.55 3.78
N GLY A 103 -3.05 -7.15 4.95
CA GLY A 103 -4.09 -8.13 5.15
C GLY A 103 -3.70 -9.49 4.58
N LYS A 104 -4.67 -10.24 4.10
CA LYS A 104 -4.50 -11.61 3.57
C LYS A 104 -4.35 -11.60 2.07
N TYR A 105 -3.28 -12.22 1.55
CA TYR A 105 -2.97 -12.24 0.12
C TYR A 105 -2.03 -13.38 -0.27
N TRP A 106 -1.93 -13.61 -1.56
CA TRP A 106 -1.00 -14.55 -2.19
C TRP A 106 -0.04 -13.80 -3.11
N VAL A 107 1.20 -14.23 -3.20
CA VAL A 107 2.23 -13.62 -4.07
C VAL A 107 2.83 -14.70 -4.96
N ASN A 108 2.97 -14.39 -6.25
CA ASN A 108 3.63 -15.27 -7.20
C ASN A 108 5.18 -15.14 -7.13
N ASN A 109 5.87 -15.81 -8.04
CA ASN A 109 7.35 -15.80 -8.12
C ASN A 109 7.96 -14.60 -8.86
N HIS A 110 7.13 -13.62 -9.31
CA HIS A 110 7.60 -12.44 -10.05
C HIS A 110 7.79 -11.20 -9.18
N ALA A 111 7.65 -11.30 -7.87
CA ALA A 111 7.90 -10.22 -6.93
C ALA A 111 8.69 -10.70 -5.71
N HIS A 112 9.71 -9.95 -5.31
CA HIS A 112 10.36 -10.11 -4.01
C HIS A 112 9.44 -9.63 -2.90
N ILE A 113 9.46 -10.30 -1.75
CA ILE A 113 8.63 -10.00 -0.58
C ILE A 113 9.52 -9.51 0.55
N LEU A 114 9.38 -8.23 0.90
CA LEU A 114 10.17 -7.58 1.92
C LEU A 114 9.37 -7.48 3.23
N ALA A 115 9.92 -8.05 4.30
CA ALA A 115 9.47 -7.87 5.68
C ALA A 115 10.49 -7.02 6.46
N ALA A 116 10.04 -6.18 7.40
CA ALA A 116 10.96 -5.43 8.25
C ALA A 116 11.76 -6.38 9.16
N ALA A 117 13.06 -6.10 9.32
CA ALA A 117 13.97 -6.89 10.15
C ALA A 117 14.85 -6.02 11.06
N SER A 118 14.46 -4.76 11.25
CA SER A 118 15.19 -3.77 12.05
C SER A 118 14.22 -2.80 12.73
N ASP A 119 14.74 -1.73 13.35
CA ASP A 119 13.93 -0.64 13.91
C ASP A 119 13.24 0.24 12.87
N TYR A 120 13.59 0.08 11.58
CA TYR A 120 12.89 0.77 10.51
C TYR A 120 11.57 0.10 10.18
N SER A 121 10.49 0.88 10.13
CA SER A 121 9.20 0.39 9.68
C SER A 121 9.20 0.09 8.17
N LEU A 122 8.28 -0.78 7.71
CA LEU A 122 8.14 -1.06 6.28
C LEU A 122 7.73 0.17 5.48
N GLU A 123 7.01 1.10 6.09
CA GLU A 123 6.62 2.38 5.51
C GLU A 123 7.83 3.25 5.22
N ALA A 124 8.78 3.32 6.16
CA ALA A 124 10.04 4.05 5.98
C ALA A 124 10.87 3.42 4.85
N ILE A 125 10.98 2.10 4.82
CA ILE A 125 11.68 1.35 3.79
C ILE A 125 11.02 1.55 2.43
N TYR A 126 9.68 1.54 2.37
CA TYR A 126 8.90 1.79 1.15
C TYR A 126 9.19 3.18 0.56
N ILE A 127 9.15 4.24 1.39
CA ILE A 127 9.47 5.60 0.95
C ILE A 127 10.93 5.70 0.46
N ALA A 128 11.88 5.11 1.19
CA ALA A 128 13.29 5.11 0.79
C ALA A 128 13.50 4.42 -0.57
N LEU A 129 12.86 3.26 -0.78
CA LEU A 129 12.93 2.55 -2.05
C LEU A 129 12.30 3.33 -3.20
N GLN A 130 11.15 3.99 -2.98
CA GLN A 130 10.50 4.84 -4.00
C GLN A 130 11.40 5.99 -4.49
N ARG A 131 12.35 6.43 -3.68
CA ARG A 131 13.27 7.54 -3.98
C ARG A 131 14.57 7.07 -4.63
N THR A 132 14.91 5.80 -4.49
CA THR A 132 16.23 5.27 -4.86
C THR A 132 16.22 4.69 -6.26
N PRO A 133 16.96 5.25 -7.24
CA PRO A 133 17.16 4.61 -8.53
C PRO A 133 17.95 3.32 -8.37
N ILE A 134 17.44 2.23 -8.95
CA ILE A 134 18.01 0.89 -8.81
C ILE A 134 18.47 0.28 -10.13
N SER A 135 18.53 1.06 -11.21
CA SER A 135 18.93 0.56 -12.54
C SER A 135 20.27 -0.18 -12.52
N HIS A 136 21.18 0.22 -11.63
CA HIS A 136 22.52 -0.37 -11.50
C HIS A 136 22.52 -1.81 -10.94
N ILE A 137 21.44 -2.27 -10.31
CA ILE A 137 21.29 -3.63 -9.79
C ILE A 137 20.42 -4.52 -10.69
N VAL A 138 19.80 -3.93 -11.73
CA VAL A 138 18.99 -4.66 -12.71
C VAL A 138 19.92 -5.38 -13.69
N THR A 139 19.63 -6.64 -13.96
CA THR A 139 20.38 -7.48 -14.92
C THR A 139 19.43 -7.96 -16.03
N GLY A 140 19.99 -8.42 -17.14
CA GLY A 140 19.22 -8.95 -18.29
C GLY A 140 18.84 -7.85 -19.30
N ALA A 141 19.29 -8.01 -20.56
CA ALA A 141 19.03 -7.05 -21.63
C ALA A 141 17.61 -7.18 -22.22
N VAL A 142 17.11 -8.41 -22.35
CA VAL A 142 15.79 -8.71 -22.93
C VAL A 142 14.74 -8.82 -21.83
N GLN A 143 15.02 -9.61 -20.81
CA GLN A 143 14.16 -9.74 -19.63
C GLN A 143 14.92 -9.19 -18.42
N ARG A 144 14.47 -8.03 -17.96
CA ARG A 144 15.05 -7.36 -16.78
C ARG A 144 14.76 -8.21 -15.55
N LYS A 145 15.78 -8.37 -14.69
CA LYS A 145 15.65 -9.11 -13.44
C LYS A 145 16.48 -8.47 -12.33
N ILE A 146 15.95 -8.52 -11.11
CA ILE A 146 16.64 -8.14 -9.88
C ILE A 146 16.86 -9.41 -9.07
N SER A 147 18.12 -9.76 -8.77
CA SER A 147 18.42 -10.90 -7.90
C SER A 147 18.37 -10.49 -6.43
N GLN A 148 18.01 -11.43 -5.54
CA GLN A 148 18.07 -11.23 -4.08
C GLN A 148 19.45 -10.76 -3.62
N ARG A 149 20.53 -11.31 -4.21
CA ARG A 149 21.91 -10.92 -3.90
C ARG A 149 22.17 -9.44 -4.19
N ASN A 150 21.69 -8.94 -5.33
CA ASN A 150 21.86 -7.56 -5.72
C ASN A 150 20.97 -6.66 -4.87
N LEU A 151 19.72 -7.08 -4.63
CA LEU A 151 18.76 -6.37 -3.81
C LEU A 151 19.27 -6.18 -2.36
N ASN A 152 19.82 -7.22 -1.74
CA ASN A 152 20.39 -7.16 -0.39
C ASN A 152 21.59 -6.20 -0.28
N LYS A 153 22.33 -5.95 -1.37
CA LYS A 153 23.46 -5.02 -1.41
C LYS A 153 23.05 -3.57 -1.70
N LEU A 154 21.79 -3.35 -2.05
CA LEU A 154 21.29 -2.01 -2.35
C LEU A 154 21.51 -1.11 -1.15
N LYS A 155 22.09 0.06 -1.40
CA LYS A 155 22.29 1.10 -0.38
C LYS A 155 21.14 2.08 -0.43
N LEU A 156 20.56 2.35 0.73
CA LEU A 156 19.50 3.33 0.92
C LEU A 156 19.98 4.44 1.83
N GLU A 157 19.58 5.65 1.53
CA GLU A 157 19.71 6.79 2.43
C GLU A 157 18.51 6.79 3.40
N MET A 158 18.80 6.67 4.68
CA MET A 158 17.80 6.56 5.74
C MET A 158 18.04 7.61 6.82
N PRO A 159 17.00 8.31 7.27
CA PRO A 159 17.06 9.10 8.49
C PRO A 159 17.21 8.22 9.73
N ASP A 160 17.35 8.84 10.89
CA ASP A 160 17.26 8.09 12.16
C ASP A 160 15.86 7.46 12.31
N ALA A 161 15.81 6.17 12.71
CA ALA A 161 14.56 5.40 12.74
C ALA A 161 13.49 6.03 13.65
N LYS A 162 13.87 6.55 14.81
CA LYS A 162 12.95 7.22 15.75
C LYS A 162 12.27 8.44 15.14
N SER A 163 12.95 9.16 14.24
CA SER A 163 12.39 10.32 13.57
C SER A 163 11.30 9.97 12.55
N LEU A 164 11.07 8.69 12.29
CA LEU A 164 10.14 8.16 11.27
C LEU A 164 8.92 7.42 11.83
N GLU A 165 8.75 7.37 13.17
CA GLU A 165 7.65 6.63 13.82
C GLU A 165 6.27 7.09 13.32
N TYR A 166 6.09 8.39 13.04
CA TYR A 166 4.85 8.95 12.51
C TYR A 166 4.41 8.37 11.15
N LEU A 167 5.32 7.75 10.39
CA LEU A 167 4.97 7.15 9.10
C LEU A 167 3.97 6.02 9.24
N GLN A 168 4.05 5.25 10.32
CA GLN A 168 3.11 4.15 10.59
C GLN A 168 1.68 4.68 10.74
N ASP A 169 1.49 5.83 11.41
CA ASP A 169 0.18 6.45 11.59
C ASP A 169 -0.37 7.00 10.26
N ILE A 170 0.47 7.65 9.46
CA ILE A 170 0.08 8.13 8.12
C ILE A 170 -0.37 6.96 7.24
N PHE A 171 0.40 5.88 7.23
CA PHE A 171 0.06 4.70 6.43
C PHE A 171 -1.11 3.91 7.03
N ALA A 172 -1.34 3.94 8.34
CA ALA A 172 -2.55 3.39 8.93
C ALA A 172 -3.81 4.13 8.45
N ALA A 173 -3.78 5.45 8.41
CA ALA A 173 -4.85 6.27 7.83
C ALA A 173 -5.03 5.98 6.32
N TYR A 174 -3.93 5.85 5.57
CA TYR A 174 -3.96 5.45 4.16
C TYR A 174 -4.67 4.10 3.96
N ARG A 175 -4.31 3.07 4.74
CA ARG A 175 -4.95 1.75 4.68
C ARG A 175 -6.43 1.83 5.02
N CYS A 176 -6.80 2.55 6.08
CA CYS A 176 -8.19 2.75 6.50
C CYS A 176 -9.04 3.33 5.35
N ASN A 177 -8.57 4.39 4.70
CA ASN A 177 -9.24 4.99 3.54
C ASN A 177 -9.37 4.01 2.37
N CYS A 178 -8.36 3.15 2.14
CA CYS A 178 -8.41 2.13 1.10
C CYS A 178 -9.47 1.07 1.40
N GLU A 179 -9.56 0.59 2.65
CA GLU A 179 -10.56 -0.40 3.07
C GLU A 179 -11.97 0.18 3.01
N GLU A 180 -12.16 1.43 3.44
CA GLU A 180 -13.43 2.12 3.30
C GLU A 180 -13.86 2.21 1.83
N ASN A 181 -12.92 2.55 0.94
CA ASN A 181 -13.21 2.58 -0.50
C ASN A 181 -13.59 1.21 -1.06
N ARG A 182 -12.97 0.12 -0.59
CA ARG A 182 -13.35 -1.27 -0.95
C ARG A 182 -14.76 -1.58 -0.47
N GLY A 183 -15.08 -1.25 0.77
CA GLY A 183 -16.43 -1.41 1.34
C GLY A 183 -17.50 -0.64 0.57
N LEU A 184 -17.22 0.61 0.19
CA LEU A 184 -18.12 1.44 -0.60
C LEU A 184 -18.37 0.85 -2.02
N VAL A 185 -17.35 0.26 -2.65
CA VAL A 185 -17.50 -0.44 -3.93
C VAL A 185 -18.38 -1.68 -3.77
N SER A 186 -18.10 -2.51 -2.77
CA SER A 186 -18.90 -3.72 -2.49
C SER A 186 -20.35 -3.37 -2.18
N LEU A 187 -20.59 -2.32 -1.39
CA LEU A 187 -21.94 -1.85 -1.06
C LEU A 187 -22.68 -1.36 -2.32
N ARG A 188 -22.03 -0.55 -3.16
CA ARG A 188 -22.60 -0.11 -4.42
C ARG A 188 -23.00 -1.30 -5.31
N ASP A 189 -22.08 -2.26 -5.46
CA ASP A 189 -22.29 -3.41 -6.36
C ASP A 189 -23.38 -4.37 -5.84
N ALA A 190 -23.58 -4.42 -4.51
CA ALA A 190 -24.67 -5.16 -3.89
C ALA A 190 -26.03 -4.43 -4.00
N LEU A 191 -26.04 -3.09 -3.90
CA LEU A 191 -27.28 -2.31 -3.90
C LEU A 191 -27.79 -1.99 -5.30
N LEU A 192 -26.90 -1.74 -6.25
CA LEU A 192 -27.29 -1.28 -7.58
C LEU A 192 -28.26 -2.24 -8.31
N PRO A 193 -28.05 -3.56 -8.35
CA PRO A 193 -29.00 -4.50 -8.95
C PRO A 193 -30.37 -4.47 -8.26
N LYS A 194 -30.41 -4.37 -6.92
CA LYS A 194 -31.63 -4.34 -6.12
C LYS A 194 -32.46 -3.07 -6.33
N LEU A 195 -31.78 -1.94 -6.53
CA LEU A 195 -32.40 -0.67 -6.88
C LEU A 195 -32.98 -0.72 -8.31
N MET A 196 -32.22 -1.30 -9.24
CA MET A 196 -32.66 -1.40 -10.65
C MET A 196 -33.80 -2.39 -10.85
N SER A 197 -33.88 -3.46 -10.05
CA SER A 197 -34.99 -4.42 -10.08
C SER A 197 -36.26 -3.97 -9.34
N GLY A 198 -36.18 -2.85 -8.58
CA GLY A 198 -37.27 -2.39 -7.74
C GLY A 198 -37.45 -3.18 -6.44
N GLU A 199 -36.50 -4.10 -6.12
CA GLU A 199 -36.50 -4.83 -4.84
C GLU A 199 -36.35 -3.85 -3.65
N ILE A 200 -35.56 -2.78 -3.84
CA ILE A 200 -35.46 -1.67 -2.91
C ILE A 200 -36.24 -0.48 -3.47
N ASP A 201 -37.31 -0.13 -2.77
CA ASP A 201 -38.15 1.02 -3.11
C ASP A 201 -37.60 2.29 -2.43
N VAL A 202 -36.91 3.12 -3.20
CA VAL A 202 -36.29 4.37 -2.71
C VAL A 202 -37.32 5.42 -2.29
N SER A 203 -38.59 5.31 -2.72
CA SER A 203 -39.65 6.25 -2.34
C SER A 203 -40.00 6.18 -0.83
N LYS A 204 -39.61 5.07 -0.20
CA LYS A 204 -39.82 4.82 1.25
C LYS A 204 -38.64 5.23 2.12
N ILE A 205 -37.55 5.72 1.52
CA ILE A 205 -36.36 6.15 2.27
C ILE A 205 -36.58 7.57 2.77
N ASP A 206 -36.55 7.75 4.09
CA ASP A 206 -36.58 9.07 4.70
C ASP A 206 -35.21 9.74 4.57
N VAL A 207 -35.10 10.66 3.59
CA VAL A 207 -33.89 11.44 3.32
C VAL A 207 -33.50 12.34 4.50
N ALA A 208 -34.45 12.73 5.34
CA ALA A 208 -34.18 13.55 6.54
C ALA A 208 -33.45 12.73 7.61
N GLN A 209 -33.83 11.47 7.82
CA GLN A 209 -33.10 10.54 8.69
C GLN A 209 -31.68 10.27 8.16
N LEU A 210 -31.53 10.09 6.87
CA LEU A 210 -30.22 9.88 6.26
C LEU A 210 -29.27 11.06 6.50
N ASN A 211 -29.77 12.28 6.34
CA ASN A 211 -29.00 13.50 6.56
C ASN A 211 -28.65 13.73 8.03
N SER A 212 -29.51 13.33 8.99
CA SER A 212 -29.20 13.42 10.42
C SER A 212 -28.04 12.50 10.82
N HIS A 213 -28.04 11.25 10.32
CA HIS A 213 -26.93 10.32 10.54
C HIS A 213 -25.62 10.81 9.90
N LEU A 214 -25.66 11.40 8.70
CA LEU A 214 -24.48 11.98 8.08
C LEU A 214 -23.92 13.18 8.86
N ALA A 215 -24.79 14.00 9.47
CA ALA A 215 -24.38 15.11 10.33
C ALA A 215 -23.74 14.63 11.65
N GLU A 216 -24.27 13.58 12.25
CA GLU A 216 -23.66 12.93 13.44
C GLU A 216 -22.26 12.35 13.12
N TYR A 217 -22.10 11.66 12.00
CA TYR A 217 -20.78 11.18 11.54
C TYR A 217 -19.79 12.33 11.31
N SER A 218 -20.24 13.43 10.71
CA SER A 218 -19.40 14.62 10.50
C SER A 218 -18.96 15.24 11.84
N THR A 219 -19.81 15.23 12.84
CA THR A 219 -19.52 15.77 14.19
C THR A 219 -18.55 14.86 14.94
N VAL A 220 -18.65 13.53 14.80
CA VAL A 220 -17.73 12.55 15.40
C VAL A 220 -16.35 12.66 14.77
N LEU A 221 -16.28 12.78 13.45
CA LEU A 221 -15.01 12.97 12.74
C LEU A 221 -14.34 14.31 13.11
N GLY A 222 -15.11 15.39 13.29
CA GLY A 222 -14.58 16.68 13.74
C GLY A 222 -14.04 16.66 15.18
N LYS A 223 -14.55 15.78 16.03
CA LYS A 223 -14.03 15.55 17.40
C LYS A 223 -12.77 14.68 17.41
N LEU A 224 -12.67 13.71 16.51
CA LEU A 224 -11.50 12.81 16.39
C LEU A 224 -10.30 13.50 15.71
N PHE A 225 -10.56 14.48 14.84
CA PHE A 225 -9.55 15.27 14.14
C PHE A 225 -9.83 16.77 14.30
N PRO A 226 -9.59 17.36 15.47
CA PRO A 226 -9.78 18.79 15.66
C PRO A 226 -8.80 19.57 14.77
N LEU A 227 -9.33 20.38 13.87
CA LEU A 227 -8.56 21.27 12.97
C LEU A 227 -7.64 22.26 13.73
N SER A 228 -7.77 22.35 15.05
CA SER A 228 -6.91 23.15 15.94
C SER A 228 -5.48 22.59 16.06
N THR A 229 -5.26 21.32 15.81
CA THR A 229 -3.93 20.70 15.84
C THR A 229 -3.08 20.99 14.59
N LEU A 230 -3.68 21.50 13.52
CA LEU A 230 -2.98 21.87 12.28
C LEU A 230 -2.49 23.33 12.25
N LYS A 231 -2.81 24.15 13.26
CA LYS A 231 -2.44 25.59 13.31
C LYS A 231 -1.16 25.90 14.08
N GLY A 232 -0.43 24.90 14.53
CA GLY A 232 0.77 25.12 15.34
C GLY A 232 2.03 24.59 14.70
N THR A 233 2.51 25.17 13.60
CA THR A 233 3.95 25.27 13.29
C THR A 233 4.13 25.97 11.93
N VAL A 234 3.82 27.26 11.89
CA VAL A 234 4.44 28.17 10.91
C VAL A 234 5.06 29.27 11.78
N MET A 235 6.32 29.07 12.11
CA MET A 235 7.33 30.10 12.43
C MET A 235 8.69 29.49 12.08
#